data_75167cbf4722626c045fe9d68fcf36c4
#
_entry.id   75167cbf4722626c045fe9d68fcf36c4
#
_cell.length_a   1.000
_cell.length_b   1.000
_cell.length_c   1.000
_cell.angle_alpha   90.00
_cell.angle_beta   90.00
_cell.angle_gamma   90.00
#
_symmetry.space_group_name_H-M   'P 1'
#
loop_
_entity.id
_entity.type
_entity.pdbx_description
1 polymer ?
#
loop_
_entity_poly.entity_id
_entity_poly.type
_entity_poly.pdbx_seq_one_letter_code
_entity_poly.pdbx_strand_id
1 'polypeptide(L)'
;MRNNSDSAQSVRIYTGAAHIDNGTFVGDSDPSVNELTGWTSVNQTNIDLPSRGAAEVTVTIDVPENAAEAEHYGAVWAEIRSAASQGSNIMQASRAGIRIYLSVGPGNGAPADFAITSLTTSRDTQGNPQISALVTNTGGRAVDITGELTLTKGPGGLSAGPVTAQQGTTIAPGGTGTVVTTMSPELPNGPWNANLHLKSGLLERSSEADITFPDARLGETVEPQKSYASAVAGGAAAIVLIAAAMLWWLRRRTATNTRSTLP
;
A
#
# COMPACT_ATOMS: atom_id res chain seq x y z
N MET A 1 15.03 13.07 -13.47
CA MET A 1 14.46 14.22 -12.72
C MET A 1 14.20 15.39 -13.65
N ARG A 2 13.32 16.32 -13.26
CA ARG A 2 12.97 17.50 -14.07
C ARG A 2 12.87 18.75 -13.21
N ASN A 3 13.45 19.83 -13.68
CA ASN A 3 13.30 21.17 -13.09
C ASN A 3 12.05 21.83 -13.66
N ASN A 4 11.04 22.06 -12.82
CA ASN A 4 9.80 22.72 -13.23
C ASN A 4 9.80 24.26 -12.97
N SER A 5 10.93 24.82 -12.50
CA SER A 5 11.06 26.26 -12.27
C SER A 5 11.63 27.00 -13.48
N ASP A 6 11.49 28.31 -13.49
CA ASP A 6 12.02 29.20 -14.54
C ASP A 6 13.48 29.61 -14.32
N SER A 7 14.13 29.10 -13.27
CA SER A 7 15.52 29.33 -12.94
C SER A 7 16.33 28.03 -12.95
N ALA A 8 17.63 28.13 -13.24
CA ALA A 8 18.54 26.99 -13.08
C ALA A 8 18.62 26.59 -11.60
N GLN A 9 18.75 25.28 -11.33
CA GLN A 9 18.84 24.71 -9.99
C GLN A 9 20.05 23.78 -9.88
N SER A 10 20.85 23.96 -8.83
CA SER A 10 21.88 23.00 -8.46
C SER A 10 21.29 21.98 -7.51
N VAL A 11 21.32 20.71 -7.91
CA VAL A 11 20.67 19.59 -7.21
C VAL A 11 21.76 18.66 -6.70
N ARG A 12 21.77 18.41 -5.38
CA ARG A 12 22.59 17.37 -4.75
C ARG A 12 21.82 16.05 -4.76
N ILE A 13 22.48 14.97 -5.21
CA ILE A 13 21.91 13.61 -5.23
C ILE A 13 22.70 12.76 -4.25
N TYR A 14 22.01 12.05 -3.38
CA TYR A 14 22.63 11.16 -2.40
C TYR A 14 21.69 10.05 -1.96
N THR A 15 22.26 8.97 -1.42
CA THR A 15 21.52 7.89 -0.80
C THR A 15 21.37 8.14 0.70
N GLY A 16 20.27 7.74 1.29
CA GLY A 16 20.01 7.83 2.73
C GLY A 16 19.33 6.57 3.23
N ALA A 17 19.68 6.17 4.45
CA ALA A 17 18.99 5.10 5.14
C ALA A 17 17.54 5.47 5.42
N ALA A 18 16.69 4.45 5.57
CA ALA A 18 15.31 4.61 5.94
C ALA A 18 14.85 3.43 6.80
N HIS A 19 13.78 3.64 7.54
CA HIS A 19 13.10 2.61 8.30
C HIS A 19 11.58 2.83 8.26
N ILE A 20 10.83 1.86 8.74
CA ILE A 20 9.38 1.98 8.91
C ILE A 20 9.11 2.14 10.40
N ASP A 21 8.50 3.27 10.77
CA ASP A 21 8.11 3.57 12.14
C ASP A 21 6.64 3.98 12.20
N ASN A 22 5.87 3.34 13.07
CA ASN A 22 4.45 3.62 13.31
C ASN A 22 3.61 3.76 12.02
N GLY A 23 3.83 2.86 11.06
CA GLY A 23 3.11 2.89 9.77
C GLY A 23 3.58 3.96 8.80
N THR A 24 4.75 4.55 9.03
CA THR A 24 5.32 5.59 8.16
C THR A 24 6.71 5.19 7.69
N PHE A 25 6.97 5.36 6.38
CA PHE A 25 8.32 5.26 5.86
C PHE A 25 9.09 6.54 6.22
N VAL A 26 10.09 6.41 7.07
CA VAL A 26 10.91 7.51 7.58
C VAL A 26 12.28 7.44 6.93
N GLY A 27 12.65 8.48 6.19
CA GLY A 27 14.03 8.68 5.74
C GLY A 27 14.84 9.33 6.84
N ASP A 28 15.92 8.69 7.24
CA ASP A 28 16.80 9.16 8.30
C ASP A 28 17.47 10.49 7.94
N SER A 29 18.01 11.18 8.94
CA SER A 29 18.72 12.45 8.73
C SER A 29 20.03 12.23 7.97
N ASP A 30 20.40 13.17 7.11
CA ASP A 30 21.59 13.15 6.26
C ASP A 30 22.92 13.34 7.07
N PRO A 31 23.97 12.60 6.76
CA PRO A 31 24.03 11.38 5.95
C PRO A 31 23.86 10.14 6.82
N SER A 32 22.74 9.47 6.70
CA SER A 32 22.50 8.22 7.41
C SER A 32 22.95 7.01 6.57
N VAL A 33 23.54 6.03 7.22
CA VAL A 33 24.12 4.85 6.60
C VAL A 33 23.51 3.58 7.15
N ASN A 34 23.08 2.69 6.26
CA ASN A 34 22.74 1.30 6.57
C ASN A 34 23.33 0.38 5.48
N GLU A 35 23.04 -0.91 5.53
CA GLU A 35 23.56 -1.87 4.54
C GLU A 35 23.16 -1.49 3.11
N LEU A 36 21.88 -1.14 2.89
CA LEU A 36 21.39 -0.78 1.55
C LEU A 36 22.11 0.47 1.00
N THR A 37 22.35 1.49 1.80
CA THR A 37 23.08 2.67 1.34
C THR A 37 24.54 2.36 1.06
N GLY A 38 25.14 1.40 1.77
CA GLY A 38 26.49 0.90 1.50
C GLY A 38 26.60 0.15 0.17
N TRP A 39 25.52 -0.45 -0.29
CA TRP A 39 25.42 -1.16 -1.57
C TRP A 39 24.96 -0.27 -2.72
N THR A 40 24.45 0.93 -2.43
CA THR A 40 23.84 1.82 -3.41
C THR A 40 24.78 2.94 -3.82
N SER A 41 24.98 3.11 -5.11
CA SER A 41 25.74 4.19 -5.71
C SER A 41 24.92 4.98 -6.72
N VAL A 42 25.32 6.24 -6.94
CA VAL A 42 24.72 7.11 -7.96
C VAL A 42 25.83 7.59 -8.89
N ASN A 43 25.55 7.64 -10.19
CA ASN A 43 26.55 8.06 -11.19
C ASN A 43 26.92 9.55 -11.11
N GLN A 44 26.07 10.39 -10.51
CA GLN A 44 26.28 11.83 -10.33
C GLN A 44 25.73 12.28 -8.99
N THR A 45 26.55 12.98 -8.19
CA THR A 45 26.15 13.48 -6.87
C THR A 45 25.71 14.95 -6.88
N ASN A 46 26.08 15.71 -7.92
CA ASN A 46 25.68 17.09 -8.12
C ASN A 46 25.34 17.31 -9.58
N ILE A 47 24.24 17.98 -9.84
CA ILE A 47 23.72 18.23 -11.19
C ILE A 47 23.18 19.65 -11.24
N ASP A 48 23.64 20.42 -12.23
CA ASP A 48 23.07 21.72 -12.54
C ASP A 48 21.98 21.52 -13.60
N LEU A 49 20.74 21.67 -13.21
CA LEU A 49 19.55 21.58 -14.06
C LEU A 49 19.20 22.96 -14.60
N PRO A 50 19.24 23.19 -15.92
CA PRO A 50 18.75 24.44 -16.52
C PRO A 50 17.27 24.66 -16.17
N SER A 51 16.80 25.91 -16.33
CA SER A 51 15.36 26.22 -16.30
C SER A 51 14.61 25.27 -17.22
N ARG A 52 13.54 24.63 -16.70
CA ARG A 52 12.71 23.66 -17.42
C ARG A 52 13.46 22.42 -17.95
N GLY A 53 14.74 22.26 -17.60
CA GLY A 53 15.58 21.14 -18.01
C GLY A 53 15.29 19.83 -17.30
N ALA A 54 15.89 18.76 -17.81
CA ALA A 54 15.81 17.43 -17.22
C ALA A 54 17.16 16.74 -17.27
N ALA A 55 17.39 15.81 -16.34
CA ALA A 55 18.57 14.93 -16.33
C ALA A 55 18.19 13.54 -15.85
N GLU A 56 18.94 12.54 -16.29
CA GLU A 56 18.88 11.18 -15.80
C GLU A 56 19.98 10.92 -14.79
N VAL A 57 19.64 10.17 -13.75
CA VAL A 57 20.59 9.68 -12.75
C VAL A 57 20.45 8.17 -12.69
N THR A 58 21.56 7.49 -12.88
CA THR A 58 21.61 6.04 -12.73
C THR A 58 21.92 5.71 -11.27
N VAL A 59 21.07 4.86 -10.69
CA VAL A 59 21.25 4.29 -9.36
C VAL A 59 21.63 2.83 -9.54
N THR A 60 22.74 2.42 -8.95
CA THR A 60 23.20 1.03 -8.97
C THR A 60 23.19 0.48 -7.56
N ILE A 61 22.64 -0.73 -7.38
CA ILE A 61 22.62 -1.45 -6.11
C ILE A 61 23.40 -2.75 -6.30
N ASP A 62 24.58 -2.83 -5.67
CA ASP A 62 25.47 -4.00 -5.73
C ASP A 62 25.32 -4.79 -4.43
N VAL A 63 24.41 -5.76 -4.41
CA VAL A 63 24.12 -6.59 -3.24
C VAL A 63 25.24 -7.63 -3.07
N PRO A 64 25.95 -7.67 -1.91
CA PRO A 64 26.95 -8.71 -1.66
C PRO A 64 26.35 -10.12 -1.64
N GLU A 65 27.11 -11.12 -2.08
CA GLU A 65 26.67 -12.52 -2.08
C GLU A 65 26.32 -13.05 -0.67
N ASN A 66 26.95 -12.49 0.36
CA ASN A 66 26.73 -12.84 1.76
C ASN A 66 25.77 -11.88 2.49
N ALA A 67 24.99 -11.08 1.75
CA ALA A 67 24.00 -10.20 2.36
C ALA A 67 22.95 -11.01 3.15
N ALA A 68 22.54 -10.50 4.30
CA ALA A 68 21.52 -11.14 5.13
C ALA A 68 20.17 -11.16 4.42
N GLU A 69 19.44 -12.27 4.56
CA GLU A 69 18.07 -12.38 4.05
C GLU A 69 17.14 -11.49 4.87
N ALA A 70 16.76 -10.35 4.32
CA ALA A 70 15.88 -9.37 4.96
C ALA A 70 15.29 -8.39 3.95
N GLU A 71 14.34 -7.56 4.38
CA GLU A 71 13.99 -6.33 3.70
C GLU A 71 14.87 -5.17 4.20
N HIS A 72 15.43 -4.43 3.25
CA HIS A 72 16.27 -3.26 3.48
C HIS A 72 15.58 -2.02 2.92
N TYR A 73 15.59 -0.93 3.68
CA TYR A 73 14.91 0.32 3.33
C TYR A 73 15.92 1.45 3.16
N GLY A 74 15.71 2.27 2.14
CA GLY A 74 16.51 3.43 1.86
C GLY A 74 15.80 4.38 0.89
N ALA A 75 16.46 5.48 0.58
CA ALA A 75 15.97 6.42 -0.41
C ALA A 75 17.11 7.03 -1.20
N VAL A 76 16.82 7.41 -2.45
CA VAL A 76 17.66 8.32 -3.22
C VAL A 76 17.04 9.70 -3.18
N TRP A 77 17.78 10.66 -2.66
CA TRP A 77 17.34 12.02 -2.47
C TRP A 77 17.88 12.95 -3.54
N ALA A 78 17.04 13.87 -4.00
CA ALA A 78 17.39 15.05 -4.76
C ALA A 78 17.13 16.27 -3.88
N GLU A 79 18.16 17.02 -3.51
CA GLU A 79 18.10 18.13 -2.57
C GLU A 79 18.53 19.43 -3.27
N ILE A 80 17.73 20.48 -3.07
CA ILE A 80 18.04 21.86 -3.47
C ILE A 80 18.18 22.69 -2.21
N ARG A 81 19.26 23.43 -2.09
CA ARG A 81 19.48 24.39 -0.99
C ARG A 81 19.35 25.81 -1.49
N SER A 82 18.49 26.61 -0.85
CA SER A 82 18.44 28.04 -1.13
C SER A 82 19.62 28.74 -0.47
N ALA A 83 20.15 29.77 -1.14
CA ALA A 83 21.09 30.69 -0.50
C ALA A 83 20.42 31.36 0.71
N ALA A 84 21.19 31.63 1.76
CA ALA A 84 20.71 32.39 2.90
C ALA A 84 20.27 33.77 2.40
N SER A 85 19.05 34.21 2.80
CA SER A 85 18.58 35.56 2.49
C SER A 85 19.46 36.60 3.21
N GLN A 86 19.66 37.77 2.61
CA GLN A 86 20.41 38.85 3.27
C GLN A 86 19.81 39.14 4.65
N GLY A 87 20.64 39.01 5.70
CA GLY A 87 20.23 39.23 7.09
C GLY A 87 19.65 38.02 7.82
N SER A 88 19.63 36.83 7.21
CA SER A 88 19.21 35.58 7.86
C SER A 88 20.31 34.54 7.74
N ASN A 89 20.64 33.88 8.85
CA ASN A 89 21.53 32.70 8.84
C ASN A 89 20.77 31.38 8.59
N ILE A 90 19.50 31.47 8.17
CA ILE A 90 18.67 30.28 7.91
C ILE A 90 18.80 29.90 6.42
N MET A 91 19.34 28.72 6.16
CA MET A 91 19.30 28.09 4.85
C MET A 91 18.10 27.11 4.81
N GLN A 92 17.32 27.21 3.77
CA GLN A 92 16.23 26.27 3.54
C GLN A 92 16.68 25.18 2.56
N ALA A 93 16.51 23.92 2.95
CA ALA A 93 16.70 22.76 2.07
C ALA A 93 15.35 22.15 1.75
N SER A 94 15.09 21.89 0.46
CA SER A 94 13.96 21.13 -0.02
C SER A 94 14.45 19.86 -0.67
N ARG A 95 13.91 18.72 -0.28
CA ARG A 95 14.29 17.43 -0.85
C ARG A 95 13.08 16.64 -1.32
N ALA A 96 13.26 15.91 -2.42
CA ALA A 96 12.34 14.88 -2.90
C ALA A 96 13.13 13.58 -3.04
N GLY A 97 12.49 12.44 -2.75
CA GLY A 97 13.19 11.16 -2.77
C GLY A 97 12.37 10.06 -3.43
N ILE A 98 13.08 9.08 -3.95
CA ILE A 98 12.53 7.80 -4.39
C ILE A 98 12.83 6.79 -3.28
N ARG A 99 11.80 6.16 -2.74
CA ARG A 99 11.93 5.10 -1.74
C ARG A 99 12.46 3.82 -2.39
N ILE A 100 13.31 3.10 -1.69
CA ILE A 100 13.82 1.80 -2.09
C ILE A 100 13.39 0.78 -1.04
N TYR A 101 12.73 -0.26 -1.51
CA TYR A 101 12.37 -1.47 -0.75
C TYR A 101 13.10 -2.62 -1.42
N LEU A 102 14.18 -3.11 -0.82
CA LEU A 102 14.99 -4.18 -1.35
C LEU A 102 14.79 -5.44 -0.52
N SER A 103 14.23 -6.48 -1.11
CA SER A 103 14.16 -7.81 -0.49
C SER A 103 15.35 -8.64 -0.92
N VAL A 104 16.19 -9.05 0.02
CA VAL A 104 17.31 -9.98 -0.18
C VAL A 104 16.88 -11.35 0.31
N GLY A 105 17.12 -12.39 -0.52
CA GLY A 105 16.76 -13.78 -0.19
C GLY A 105 16.76 -14.70 -1.40
N PRO A 106 16.40 -15.97 -1.24
CA PRO A 106 16.47 -16.99 -2.30
C PRO A 106 15.48 -16.78 -3.46
N GLY A 107 14.82 -15.63 -3.55
CA GLY A 107 13.91 -15.27 -4.64
C GLY A 107 12.49 -15.83 -4.53
N ASN A 108 12.22 -16.74 -3.60
CA ASN A 108 10.93 -17.38 -3.35
C ASN A 108 10.28 -16.94 -2.02
N GLY A 109 10.65 -15.77 -1.51
CA GLY A 109 10.04 -15.19 -0.30
C GLY A 109 8.52 -15.03 -0.45
N ALA A 110 7.81 -15.04 0.67
CA ALA A 110 6.36 -14.86 0.67
C ALA A 110 5.95 -13.58 -0.10
N PRO A 111 4.92 -13.64 -0.95
CA PRO A 111 4.45 -12.47 -1.68
C PRO A 111 3.98 -11.37 -0.71
N ALA A 112 3.79 -10.17 -1.22
CA ALA A 112 3.11 -9.12 -0.47
C ALA A 112 1.67 -9.57 -0.16
N ASP A 113 1.23 -9.41 1.08
CA ASP A 113 -0.15 -9.63 1.49
C ASP A 113 -0.50 -8.81 2.73
N PHE A 114 -1.78 -8.51 2.92
CA PHE A 114 -2.25 -7.85 4.13
C PHE A 114 -3.69 -8.25 4.46
N ALA A 115 -4.07 -8.10 5.72
CA ALA A 115 -5.42 -8.33 6.21
C ALA A 115 -5.94 -7.11 6.96
N ILE A 116 -7.22 -6.79 6.77
CA ILE A 116 -7.95 -5.81 7.60
C ILE A 116 -8.46 -6.57 8.82
N THR A 117 -7.91 -6.25 10.00
CA THR A 117 -8.14 -7.03 11.22
C THR A 117 -9.33 -6.51 12.02
N SER A 118 -9.47 -5.18 12.13
CA SER A 118 -10.60 -4.56 12.81
C SER A 118 -10.90 -3.17 12.29
N LEU A 119 -12.12 -2.71 12.53
CA LEU A 119 -12.57 -1.35 12.29
C LEU A 119 -13.02 -0.74 13.61
N THR A 120 -12.55 0.46 13.92
CA THR A 120 -12.93 1.19 15.12
C THR A 120 -13.50 2.54 14.71
N THR A 121 -14.69 2.86 15.21
CA THR A 121 -15.30 4.18 15.00
C THR A 121 -14.87 5.13 16.11
N SER A 122 -14.70 6.39 15.78
CA SER A 122 -14.30 7.43 16.73
C SER A 122 -14.76 8.81 16.23
N ARG A 123 -14.47 9.84 17.03
CA ARG A 123 -14.49 11.25 16.58
C ARG A 123 -13.15 11.88 16.87
N ASP A 124 -12.66 12.69 15.94
CA ASP A 124 -11.44 13.46 16.13
C ASP A 124 -11.64 14.61 17.15
N THR A 125 -10.62 15.40 17.36
CA THR A 125 -10.65 16.54 18.30
C THR A 125 -11.60 17.67 17.87
N GLN A 126 -12.00 17.67 16.59
CA GLN A 126 -12.91 18.64 16.00
C GLN A 126 -14.36 18.08 15.92
N GLY A 127 -14.57 16.83 16.38
CA GLY A 127 -15.86 16.16 16.34
C GLY A 127 -16.18 15.44 15.03
N ASN A 128 -15.25 15.38 14.07
CA ASN A 128 -15.48 14.70 12.82
C ASN A 128 -15.52 13.18 13.02
N PRO A 129 -16.49 12.47 12.45
CA PRO A 129 -16.55 11.01 12.49
C PRO A 129 -15.31 10.41 11.79
N GLN A 130 -14.69 9.41 12.42
CA GLN A 130 -13.54 8.70 11.89
C GLN A 130 -13.75 7.19 11.95
N ILE A 131 -13.19 6.49 10.96
CA ILE A 131 -12.99 5.04 10.99
C ILE A 131 -11.49 4.79 10.94
N SER A 132 -11.00 4.04 11.91
CA SER A 132 -9.63 3.53 11.98
C SER A 132 -9.64 2.04 11.69
N ALA A 133 -9.00 1.64 10.60
CA ALA A 133 -8.82 0.23 10.24
C ALA A 133 -7.44 -0.25 10.72
N LEU A 134 -7.41 -1.27 11.55
CA LEU A 134 -6.16 -1.97 11.88
C LEU A 134 -5.85 -2.94 10.74
N VAL A 135 -4.67 -2.76 10.15
CA VAL A 135 -4.18 -3.59 9.04
C VAL A 135 -2.93 -4.33 9.49
N THR A 136 -2.89 -5.63 9.24
CA THR A 136 -1.71 -6.47 9.48
C THR A 136 -1.10 -6.87 8.15
N ASN A 137 0.20 -6.68 8.00
CA ASN A 137 0.95 -7.24 6.88
C ASN A 137 1.19 -8.73 7.13
N THR A 138 0.51 -9.58 6.37
CA THR A 138 0.59 -11.04 6.45
C THR A 138 1.54 -11.63 5.42
N GLY A 139 2.13 -10.78 4.58
CA GLY A 139 3.08 -11.16 3.55
C GLY A 139 4.54 -11.02 3.98
N GLY A 140 5.45 -11.30 3.05
CA GLY A 140 6.89 -11.21 3.24
C GLY A 140 7.54 -9.94 2.68
N ARG A 141 6.75 -8.95 2.29
CA ARG A 141 7.22 -7.68 1.74
C ARG A 141 6.45 -6.52 2.34
N ALA A 142 7.10 -5.36 2.50
CA ALA A 142 6.43 -4.16 2.95
C ALA A 142 5.27 -3.77 2.01
N VAL A 143 4.20 -3.25 2.58
CA VAL A 143 3.01 -2.80 1.86
C VAL A 143 2.75 -1.32 2.14
N ASP A 144 2.47 -0.55 1.09
CA ASP A 144 2.03 0.85 1.17
C ASP A 144 0.51 0.87 0.97
N ILE A 145 -0.22 1.07 2.04
CA ILE A 145 -1.68 0.98 2.04
C ILE A 145 -2.31 2.31 1.62
N THR A 146 -3.18 2.23 0.64
CA THR A 146 -4.10 3.31 0.23
C THR A 146 -5.49 2.74 0.07
N GLY A 147 -6.51 3.59 -0.01
CA GLY A 147 -7.86 3.09 -0.28
C GLY A 147 -8.95 4.12 -0.02
N GLU A 148 -10.17 3.61 0.02
CA GLU A 148 -11.38 4.42 0.16
C GLU A 148 -12.45 3.71 0.99
N LEU A 149 -13.29 4.53 1.60
CA LEU A 149 -14.42 4.11 2.40
C LEU A 149 -15.72 4.58 1.75
N THR A 150 -16.67 3.66 1.64
CA THR A 150 -18.05 3.98 1.26
C THR A 150 -18.99 3.56 2.37
N LEU A 151 -19.91 4.43 2.74
CA LEU A 151 -20.98 4.16 3.71
C LEU A 151 -22.31 4.07 2.97
N THR A 152 -23.07 3.03 3.28
CA THR A 152 -24.41 2.77 2.74
C THR A 152 -25.40 2.43 3.85
N LYS A 153 -26.68 2.32 3.51
CA LYS A 153 -27.76 1.95 4.45
C LYS A 153 -27.82 2.85 5.70
N GLY A 154 -27.42 4.10 5.55
CA GLY A 154 -27.49 5.08 6.64
C GLY A 154 -28.90 5.49 7.01
N PRO A 155 -29.04 6.33 8.04
CA PRO A 155 -30.33 6.89 8.46
C PRO A 155 -31.10 7.52 7.28
N GLY A 156 -32.37 7.15 7.12
CA GLY A 156 -33.18 7.62 5.99
C GLY A 156 -32.74 7.09 4.61
N GLY A 157 -31.94 6.02 4.55
CA GLY A 157 -31.42 5.47 3.30
C GLY A 157 -30.23 6.25 2.71
N LEU A 158 -29.57 7.07 3.50
CA LEU A 158 -28.42 7.85 3.09
C LEU A 158 -27.23 6.96 2.69
N SER A 159 -26.40 7.51 1.80
CA SER A 159 -25.07 6.97 1.44
C SER A 159 -24.06 8.10 1.47
N ALA A 160 -22.79 7.79 1.79
CA ALA A 160 -21.69 8.74 1.81
C ALA A 160 -20.41 8.10 1.25
N GLY A 161 -19.61 8.89 0.58
CA GLY A 161 -18.37 8.45 -0.04
C GLY A 161 -18.45 8.28 -1.57
N PRO A 162 -17.41 7.72 -2.22
CA PRO A 162 -16.19 7.23 -1.58
C PRO A 162 -15.35 8.35 -0.95
N VAL A 163 -14.81 8.10 0.24
CA VAL A 163 -13.90 9.01 0.93
C VAL A 163 -12.53 8.35 0.99
N THR A 164 -11.51 9.05 0.47
CA THR A 164 -10.14 8.55 0.46
C THR A 164 -9.61 8.40 1.88
N ALA A 165 -9.03 7.25 2.18
CA ALA A 165 -8.32 7.00 3.41
C ALA A 165 -7.04 7.87 3.48
N GLN A 166 -6.63 8.24 4.68
CA GLN A 166 -5.39 8.97 4.92
C GLN A 166 -4.21 8.19 4.32
N GLN A 167 -3.43 8.87 3.48
CA GLN A 167 -2.31 8.25 2.76
C GLN A 167 -1.08 8.10 3.66
N GLY A 168 -0.23 7.14 3.31
CA GLY A 168 1.11 7.03 3.87
C GLY A 168 1.29 5.93 4.91
N THR A 169 0.34 4.99 5.02
CA THR A 169 0.52 3.84 5.91
C THR A 169 1.39 2.79 5.24
N THR A 170 2.65 2.71 5.65
CA THR A 170 3.63 1.69 5.20
C THR A 170 3.82 0.67 6.32
N ILE A 171 3.61 -0.61 6.04
CA ILE A 171 3.66 -1.68 7.03
C ILE A 171 4.73 -2.69 6.63
N ALA A 172 5.76 -2.87 7.48
CA ALA A 172 6.78 -3.89 7.32
C ALA A 172 6.20 -5.31 7.42
N PRO A 173 6.86 -6.35 6.90
CA PRO A 173 6.44 -7.74 7.04
C PRO A 173 6.18 -8.12 8.50
N GLY A 174 5.04 -8.73 8.77
CA GLY A 174 4.60 -9.12 10.13
C GLY A 174 4.18 -7.95 11.04
N GLY A 175 4.31 -6.70 10.56
CA GLY A 175 3.89 -5.51 11.30
C GLY A 175 2.40 -5.20 11.16
N THR A 176 1.97 -4.20 11.93
CA THR A 176 0.61 -3.63 11.90
C THR A 176 0.66 -2.13 11.64
N GLY A 177 -0.41 -1.59 11.07
CA GLY A 177 -0.58 -0.15 10.87
C GLY A 177 -2.05 0.24 10.93
N THR A 178 -2.30 1.51 11.18
CA THR A 178 -3.67 2.05 11.23
C THR A 178 -3.94 2.93 10.02
N VAL A 179 -5.00 2.61 9.28
CA VAL A 179 -5.49 3.42 8.16
C VAL A 179 -6.71 4.20 8.64
N VAL A 180 -6.66 5.51 8.55
CA VAL A 180 -7.71 6.39 9.07
C VAL A 180 -8.48 7.04 7.91
N THR A 181 -9.81 7.06 8.03
CA THR A 181 -10.69 7.81 7.12
C THR A 181 -11.54 8.78 7.95
N THR A 182 -11.48 10.05 7.63
CA THR A 182 -12.25 11.11 8.30
C THR A 182 -13.42 11.55 7.43
N MET A 183 -14.60 11.58 8.00
CA MET A 183 -15.85 11.93 7.34
C MET A 183 -16.26 13.38 7.66
N SER A 184 -17.25 13.90 6.92
CA SER A 184 -17.85 15.20 7.23
C SER A 184 -18.49 15.22 8.62
N PRO A 185 -18.37 16.32 9.40
CA PRO A 185 -19.01 16.45 10.70
C PRO A 185 -20.54 16.39 10.64
N GLU A 186 -21.12 16.65 9.47
CA GLU A 186 -22.57 16.60 9.23
C GLU A 186 -23.12 15.15 9.11
N LEU A 187 -22.23 14.15 9.06
CA LEU A 187 -22.65 12.76 8.92
C LEU A 187 -23.36 12.29 10.20
N PRO A 188 -24.60 11.77 10.10
CA PRO A 188 -25.31 11.18 11.24
C PRO A 188 -24.54 10.01 11.84
N ASN A 189 -24.77 9.76 13.14
CA ASN A 189 -24.09 8.67 13.85
C ASN A 189 -24.32 7.28 13.23
N GLY A 190 -25.41 7.05 12.62
CA GLY A 190 -25.75 5.77 12.01
C GLY A 190 -27.04 5.14 12.55
N PRO A 191 -27.23 3.84 12.37
CA PRO A 191 -26.26 2.85 11.87
C PRO A 191 -25.90 3.02 10.37
N TRP A 192 -24.74 2.51 9.99
CA TRP A 192 -24.21 2.50 8.62
C TRP A 192 -23.64 1.12 8.26
N ASN A 193 -23.76 0.72 7.01
CA ASN A 193 -22.95 -0.36 6.45
C ASN A 193 -21.71 0.26 5.80
N ALA A 194 -20.54 0.02 6.42
CA ALA A 194 -19.25 0.51 5.95
C ALA A 194 -18.59 -0.51 5.03
N ASN A 195 -18.22 -0.09 3.83
CA ASN A 195 -17.39 -0.86 2.90
C ASN A 195 -16.05 -0.15 2.75
N LEU A 196 -15.00 -0.77 3.27
CA LEU A 196 -13.63 -0.29 3.18
C LEU A 196 -12.89 -1.08 2.11
N HIS A 197 -12.37 -0.39 1.11
CA HIS A 197 -11.54 -0.96 0.05
C HIS A 197 -10.11 -0.44 0.19
N LEU A 198 -9.16 -1.34 0.46
CA LEU A 198 -7.75 -1.02 0.62
C LEU A 198 -6.93 -1.72 -0.46
N LYS A 199 -5.84 -1.06 -0.87
CA LYS A 199 -4.90 -1.60 -1.87
C LYS A 199 -3.44 -1.26 -1.54
N SER A 200 -2.54 -2.12 -2.02
CA SER A 200 -1.10 -1.90 -2.07
C SER A 200 -0.59 -2.41 -3.42
N GLY A 201 -0.22 -1.50 -4.33
CA GLY A 201 0.07 -1.84 -5.71
C GLY A 201 -1.13 -2.50 -6.41
N LEU A 202 -0.98 -3.76 -6.82
CA LEU A 202 -2.04 -4.57 -7.46
C LEU A 202 -2.82 -5.44 -6.46
N LEU A 203 -2.40 -5.48 -5.22
CA LEU A 203 -3.07 -6.24 -4.18
C LEU A 203 -4.22 -5.43 -3.59
N GLU A 204 -5.42 -6.01 -3.55
CA GLU A 204 -6.63 -5.37 -3.05
C GLU A 204 -7.31 -6.24 -1.98
N ARG A 205 -7.86 -5.59 -0.96
CA ARG A 205 -8.64 -6.21 0.12
C ARG A 205 -9.81 -5.32 0.45
N SER A 206 -11.00 -5.91 0.57
CA SER A 206 -12.22 -5.23 0.99
C SER A 206 -12.75 -5.82 2.27
N SER A 207 -13.43 -4.97 3.03
CA SER A 207 -14.03 -5.34 4.31
C SER A 207 -15.34 -4.60 4.50
N GLU A 208 -16.37 -5.32 4.95
CA GLU A 208 -17.67 -4.76 5.29
C GLU A 208 -17.95 -4.92 6.78
N ALA A 209 -18.58 -3.91 7.38
CA ALA A 209 -19.06 -3.95 8.75
C ALA A 209 -20.26 -3.02 8.95
N ASP A 210 -21.17 -3.40 9.82
CA ASP A 210 -22.18 -2.48 10.33
C ASP A 210 -21.59 -1.70 11.50
N ILE A 211 -21.67 -0.38 11.43
CA ILE A 211 -21.02 0.53 12.37
C ILE A 211 -21.96 1.62 12.84
N THR A 212 -21.66 2.20 13.99
CA THR A 212 -22.28 3.43 14.50
C THR A 212 -21.18 4.35 15.04
N PHE A 213 -21.22 5.61 14.68
CA PHE A 213 -20.29 6.60 15.23
C PHE A 213 -20.75 7.00 16.64
N PRO A 214 -19.83 7.11 17.59
CA PRO A 214 -20.16 7.51 18.96
C PRO A 214 -20.48 9.01 19.05
N ASP A 215 -21.21 9.39 20.08
CA ASP A 215 -21.38 10.81 20.45
C ASP A 215 -20.12 11.41 21.07
N ALA A 216 -19.26 10.55 21.62
CA ALA A 216 -17.97 10.88 22.25
C ALA A 216 -16.79 10.30 21.46
N ARG A 217 -15.57 10.57 21.92
CA ARG A 217 -14.32 10.30 21.17
C ARG A 217 -14.06 8.86 20.74
N LEU A 218 -14.50 7.85 21.48
CA LEU A 218 -14.27 6.43 21.18
C LEU A 218 -15.58 5.69 21.03
N GLY A 219 -15.70 4.92 19.96
CA GLY A 219 -16.79 4.00 19.67
C GLY A 219 -16.40 2.55 19.82
N GLU A 220 -17.29 1.69 19.37
CA GLU A 220 -17.09 0.25 19.39
C GLU A 220 -16.10 -0.19 18.30
N THR A 221 -15.25 -1.18 18.64
CA THR A 221 -14.41 -1.86 17.65
C THR A 221 -15.16 -3.07 17.13
N VAL A 222 -15.31 -3.16 15.81
CA VAL A 222 -16.00 -4.26 15.14
C VAL A 222 -15.01 -5.09 14.32
N GLU A 223 -15.20 -6.40 14.33
CA GLU A 223 -14.47 -7.28 13.42
C GLU A 223 -15.16 -7.26 12.05
N PRO A 224 -14.39 -7.13 10.97
CA PRO A 224 -14.93 -7.15 9.62
C PRO A 224 -15.56 -8.51 9.29
N GLN A 225 -16.65 -8.47 8.56
CA GLN A 225 -17.20 -9.70 7.97
C GLN A 225 -16.22 -10.22 6.91
N LYS A 226 -15.82 -11.50 7.04
CA LYS A 226 -14.97 -12.15 6.04
C LYS A 226 -15.75 -12.27 4.73
N SER A 227 -15.37 -11.48 3.73
CA SER A 227 -15.93 -11.63 2.37
C SER A 227 -15.40 -12.90 1.72
N TYR A 228 -16.27 -13.89 1.52
CA TYR A 228 -15.95 -15.13 0.79
C TYR A 228 -16.15 -15.00 -0.73
N ALA A 229 -16.29 -13.78 -1.26
CA ALA A 229 -16.59 -13.56 -2.68
C ALA A 229 -15.58 -14.19 -3.65
N SER A 230 -14.30 -14.28 -3.27
CA SER A 230 -13.26 -14.91 -4.10
C SER A 230 -13.27 -16.44 -4.06
N ALA A 231 -13.83 -17.07 -3.02
CA ALA A 231 -13.90 -18.54 -2.92
C ALA A 231 -15.07 -19.12 -3.76
N VAL A 232 -16.16 -18.36 -3.93
CA VAL A 232 -17.34 -18.82 -4.69
C VAL A 232 -17.05 -18.88 -6.20
N ALA A 233 -16.27 -17.92 -6.74
CA ALA A 233 -15.91 -17.92 -8.16
C ALA A 233 -14.99 -19.12 -8.53
N GLY A 234 -14.05 -19.48 -7.66
CA GLY A 234 -13.19 -20.65 -7.85
C GLY A 234 -13.94 -21.99 -7.72
N GLY A 235 -14.88 -22.07 -6.79
CA GLY A 235 -15.71 -23.27 -6.58
C GLY A 235 -16.65 -23.56 -7.74
N ALA A 236 -17.30 -22.55 -8.30
CA ALA A 236 -18.20 -22.70 -9.45
C ALA A 236 -17.45 -23.15 -10.72
N ALA A 237 -16.25 -22.62 -10.98
CA ALA A 237 -15.43 -23.06 -12.09
C ALA A 237 -14.97 -24.51 -11.96
N ALA A 238 -14.59 -24.96 -10.76
CA ALA A 238 -14.21 -26.35 -10.52
C ALA A 238 -15.38 -27.33 -10.71
N ILE A 239 -16.58 -27.00 -10.28
CA ILE A 239 -17.78 -27.81 -10.47
C ILE A 239 -18.12 -27.94 -11.95
N VAL A 240 -18.02 -26.88 -12.74
CA VAL A 240 -18.27 -26.91 -14.19
C VAL A 240 -17.25 -27.80 -14.91
N LEU A 241 -15.96 -27.74 -14.54
CA LEU A 241 -14.91 -28.58 -15.12
C LEU A 241 -15.10 -30.05 -14.77
N ILE A 242 -15.50 -30.36 -13.53
CA ILE A 242 -15.80 -31.78 -13.11
C ILE A 242 -17.02 -32.31 -13.86
N ALA A 243 -18.08 -31.52 -14.02
CA ALA A 243 -19.28 -31.90 -14.76
C ALA A 243 -18.97 -32.12 -16.25
N ALA A 244 -18.14 -31.27 -16.88
CA ALA A 244 -17.71 -31.43 -18.27
C ALA A 244 -16.84 -32.68 -18.47
N ALA A 245 -15.91 -32.97 -17.55
CA ALA A 245 -15.09 -34.16 -17.57
C ALA A 245 -15.92 -35.44 -17.40
N MET A 246 -16.94 -35.42 -16.54
CA MET A 246 -17.85 -36.56 -16.30
C MET A 246 -18.75 -36.84 -17.51
N LEU A 247 -19.29 -35.78 -18.14
CA LEU A 247 -20.05 -35.88 -19.39
C LEU A 247 -19.20 -36.40 -20.55
N TRP A 248 -17.96 -35.98 -20.68
CA TRP A 248 -17.03 -36.45 -21.69
C TRP A 248 -16.67 -37.93 -21.49
N TRP A 249 -16.46 -38.35 -20.22
CA TRP A 249 -16.19 -39.74 -19.87
C TRP A 249 -17.39 -40.68 -20.13
N LEU A 250 -18.62 -40.22 -19.79
CA LEU A 250 -19.86 -40.97 -20.10
C LEU A 250 -20.07 -41.14 -21.62
N ARG A 251 -19.84 -40.06 -22.42
CA ARG A 251 -19.91 -40.13 -23.89
C ARG A 251 -18.88 -41.10 -24.50
N ARG A 252 -17.70 -41.19 -23.94
CA ARG A 252 -16.70 -42.18 -24.37
C ARG A 252 -17.12 -43.63 -24.07
N ARG A 253 -17.77 -43.92 -22.93
CA ARG A 253 -18.26 -45.25 -22.58
C ARG A 253 -19.41 -45.70 -23.47
N THR A 254 -20.28 -44.83 -23.91
CA THR A 254 -21.38 -45.19 -24.84
C THR A 254 -20.88 -45.47 -26.27
N ALA A 255 -19.80 -44.79 -26.70
CA ALA A 255 -19.21 -44.97 -28.03
C ALA A 255 -18.45 -46.33 -28.20
N THR A 256 -18.01 -46.96 -27.10
CA THR A 256 -17.32 -48.25 -27.14
C THR A 256 -18.27 -49.45 -27.14
N ASN A 257 -19.55 -49.27 -26.75
CA ASN A 257 -20.50 -50.39 -26.69
C ASN A 257 -21.27 -50.66 -28.01
N THR A 258 -21.06 -49.84 -29.05
CA THR A 258 -21.79 -50.00 -30.34
C THR A 258 -20.97 -50.74 -31.41
N ARG A 259 -19.81 -51.36 -31.05
CA ARG A 259 -18.96 -52.10 -32.02
C ARG A 259 -18.93 -53.63 -31.89
N SER A 260 -19.83 -54.23 -31.14
CA SER A 260 -19.87 -55.67 -30.98
C SER A 260 -21.24 -56.28 -31.21
N THR A 261 -21.87 -56.00 -32.36
CA THR A 261 -22.96 -56.84 -32.91
C THR A 261 -23.02 -56.61 -34.42
N LEU A 262 -22.33 -57.47 -35.18
CA LEU A 262 -22.69 -57.87 -36.53
C LEU A 262 -22.08 -59.23 -36.78
N PRO A 263 -22.81 -60.14 -37.46
CA PRO A 263 -22.64 -61.56 -37.47
C PRO A 263 -21.40 -62.05 -38.27
#